data_e70eabcaf6103c6054493cd17312892e
#
_entry.id   e70eabcaf6103c6054493cd17312892e
#
_cell.length_a   1.000
_cell.length_b   1.000
_cell.length_c   1.000
_cell.angle_alpha   90.00
_cell.angle_beta   90.00
_cell.angle_gamma   90.00
#
_symmetry.space_group_name_H-M   'P 1'
#
loop_
_entity.id
_entity.type
_entity.pdbx_description
1 polymer ?
#
loop_
_entity_poly.entity_id
_entity_poly.type
_entity_poly.pdbx_seq_one_letter_code
_entity_poly.pdbx_strand_id
1 'polypeptide(L)'
;MQSTDPCWYRQHFNEDYRTLYAARNDEEAEAQAAFAAERLDISPRDTLLDLCCGHGRHLEAFACRNIKATGVDLSLPLLETALSRKAGPLIRADMRKLPFADGGFTVLVNFFTSLGYFESEEENLAAIKEMARVLRPGGRFLIDLINPIDAASPVPRSLREEGRFEIREERWFDDETLRVKKRIELLDTGSGERRSYRESVRIYGEDELLSILAPRGLKVDELRGDFTGAPFQAGSPRMILLGAHS
;
A
#
# COMPACT_ATOMS: atom_id res chain seq x y z
N MET A 1 -26.35 1.16 -12.44
CA MET A 1 -24.92 1.08 -12.05
C MET A 1 -24.45 2.48 -11.68
N GLN A 2 -24.19 2.76 -10.42
CA GLN A 2 -23.60 4.05 -10.03
C GLN A 2 -22.10 3.98 -10.33
N SER A 3 -21.60 4.84 -11.22
CA SER A 3 -20.19 5.02 -11.52
C SER A 3 -19.40 5.18 -10.22
N THR A 4 -18.35 4.39 -10.04
CA THR A 4 -17.35 4.64 -9.00
C THR A 4 -16.66 5.95 -9.35
N ASP A 5 -16.54 6.87 -8.38
CA ASP A 5 -15.69 8.05 -8.54
C ASP A 5 -14.26 7.59 -8.89
N PRO A 6 -13.69 7.96 -10.05
CA PRO A 6 -12.36 7.51 -10.46
C PRO A 6 -11.26 8.00 -9.50
N CYS A 7 -11.58 8.96 -8.64
CA CYS A 7 -10.67 9.52 -7.62
C CYS A 7 -11.07 9.12 -6.20
N TRP A 8 -11.77 7.98 -6.02
CA TRP A 8 -12.26 7.50 -4.73
C TRP A 8 -11.20 7.53 -3.62
N TYR A 9 -9.93 7.24 -3.94
CA TYR A 9 -8.81 7.24 -3.01
C TYR A 9 -8.56 8.60 -2.36
N ARG A 10 -8.95 9.72 -3.00
CA ARG A 10 -8.81 11.06 -2.41
C ARG A 10 -9.77 11.32 -1.26
N GLN A 11 -10.94 10.66 -1.29
CA GLN A 11 -11.96 10.79 -0.26
C GLN A 11 -11.83 9.72 0.81
N HIS A 12 -11.34 8.54 0.44
CA HIS A 12 -11.22 7.38 1.31
C HIS A 12 -10.10 7.52 2.35
N PHE A 13 -8.94 8.05 1.95
CA PHE A 13 -7.79 8.25 2.82
C PHE A 13 -7.88 9.58 3.57
N ASN A 14 -8.84 9.68 4.49
CA ASN A 14 -9.12 10.82 5.33
C ASN A 14 -8.92 10.48 6.83
N GLU A 15 -9.47 11.29 7.73
CA GLU A 15 -9.37 11.11 9.18
C GLU A 15 -9.99 9.79 9.66
N ASP A 16 -11.05 9.29 9.00
CA ASP A 16 -11.72 8.05 9.36
C ASP A 16 -10.90 6.80 9.02
N TYR A 17 -9.87 6.93 8.18
CA TYR A 17 -9.04 5.80 7.77
C TYR A 17 -8.51 4.98 8.94
N ARG A 18 -8.08 5.62 10.02
CA ARG A 18 -7.57 4.93 11.22
C ARG A 18 -8.66 4.12 11.93
N THR A 19 -9.88 4.61 11.96
CA THR A 19 -11.04 3.89 12.51
C THR A 19 -11.43 2.72 11.59
N LEU A 20 -11.47 2.96 10.28
CA LEU A 20 -11.82 1.93 9.30
C LEU A 20 -10.80 0.78 9.26
N TYR A 21 -9.52 1.05 9.58
CA TYR A 21 -8.44 0.07 9.55
C TYR A 21 -7.68 -0.02 10.88
N ALA A 22 -8.40 0.01 11.99
CA ALA A 22 -7.82 -0.04 13.35
C ALA A 22 -6.96 -1.29 13.61
N ALA A 23 -7.25 -2.39 12.92
CA ALA A 23 -6.43 -3.61 12.99
C ALA A 23 -5.00 -3.43 12.45
N ARG A 24 -4.76 -2.39 11.62
CA ARG A 24 -3.43 -2.04 11.12
C ARG A 24 -2.68 -1.23 12.17
N ASN A 25 -2.08 -1.90 13.13
CA ASN A 25 -1.42 -1.32 14.29
C ASN A 25 0.10 -1.14 14.11
N ASP A 26 0.75 -0.55 15.11
CA ASP A 26 2.19 -0.27 15.08
C ASP A 26 3.03 -1.55 15.28
N GLU A 27 2.52 -2.56 16.00
CA GLU A 27 3.18 -3.87 16.18
C GLU A 27 3.29 -4.61 14.84
N GLU A 28 2.21 -4.61 14.06
CA GLU A 28 2.22 -5.16 12.71
C GLU A 28 3.22 -4.43 11.80
N ALA A 29 3.26 -3.09 11.85
CA ALA A 29 4.20 -2.30 11.07
C ALA A 29 5.66 -2.56 11.46
N GLU A 30 5.92 -2.80 12.75
CA GLU A 30 7.24 -3.16 13.27
C GLU A 30 7.71 -4.50 12.69
N ALA A 31 6.86 -5.53 12.68
CA ALA A 31 7.16 -6.83 12.09
C ALA A 31 7.40 -6.73 10.57
N GLN A 32 6.60 -5.94 9.87
CA GLN A 32 6.73 -5.73 8.42
C GLN A 32 8.02 -4.96 8.06
N ALA A 33 8.37 -3.93 8.83
CA ALA A 33 9.61 -3.19 8.65
C ALA A 33 10.84 -4.06 8.96
N ALA A 34 10.76 -4.92 9.99
CA ALA A 34 11.81 -5.89 10.29
C ALA A 34 12.03 -6.86 9.14
N PHE A 35 10.95 -7.44 8.62
CA PHE A 35 11.00 -8.33 7.46
C PHE A 35 11.64 -7.64 6.25
N ALA A 36 11.20 -6.42 5.92
CA ALA A 36 11.76 -5.67 4.80
C ALA A 36 13.25 -5.37 5.01
N ALA A 37 13.63 -4.96 6.23
CA ALA A 37 15.02 -4.65 6.55
C ALA A 37 15.93 -5.87 6.40
N GLU A 38 15.49 -7.03 6.86
CA GLU A 38 16.23 -8.29 6.76
C GLU A 38 16.32 -8.75 5.29
N ARG A 39 15.18 -8.84 4.59
CA ARG A 39 15.14 -9.43 3.23
C ARG A 39 15.81 -8.56 2.18
N LEU A 40 15.76 -7.25 2.34
CA LEU A 40 16.43 -6.31 1.45
C LEU A 40 17.83 -5.89 1.95
N ASP A 41 18.34 -6.47 3.03
CA ASP A 41 19.63 -6.09 3.64
C ASP A 41 19.76 -4.56 3.81
N ILE A 42 18.72 -3.95 4.43
CA ILE A 42 18.68 -2.49 4.59
C ILE A 42 19.60 -2.07 5.72
N SER A 43 20.44 -1.09 5.45
CA SER A 43 21.42 -0.55 6.38
C SER A 43 21.20 0.95 6.64
N PRO A 44 21.83 1.53 7.67
CA PRO A 44 21.78 3.00 7.91
C PRO A 44 22.40 3.85 6.79
N ARG A 45 23.09 3.22 5.83
CA ARG A 45 23.68 3.90 4.65
C ARG A 45 22.69 4.04 3.51
N ASP A 46 21.58 3.32 3.56
CA ASP A 46 20.56 3.37 2.53
C ASP A 46 19.71 4.63 2.62
N THR A 47 19.23 5.07 1.48
CA THR A 47 18.17 6.07 1.34
C THR A 47 16.89 5.32 0.99
N LEU A 48 15.93 5.26 1.92
CA LEU A 48 14.70 4.49 1.77
C LEU A 48 13.54 5.42 1.43
N LEU A 49 12.75 5.03 0.43
CA LEU A 49 11.45 5.62 0.13
C LEU A 49 10.34 4.69 0.61
N ASP A 50 9.50 5.18 1.53
CA ASP A 50 8.22 4.55 1.89
C ASP A 50 7.12 5.20 1.04
N LEU A 51 6.75 4.52 -0.04
CA LEU A 51 5.79 5.02 -1.02
C LEU A 51 4.36 4.68 -0.60
N CYS A 52 3.49 5.70 -0.51
CA CYS A 52 2.15 5.64 0.08
C CYS A 52 2.22 5.32 1.58
N CYS A 53 3.04 6.09 2.31
CA CYS A 53 3.37 5.86 3.71
C CYS A 53 2.19 6.04 4.69
N GLY A 54 1.08 6.62 4.23
CA GLY A 54 -0.10 6.88 5.04
C GLY A 54 0.22 7.73 6.27
N HIS A 55 -0.20 7.24 7.46
CA HIS A 55 0.06 7.92 8.74
C HIS A 55 1.42 7.56 9.37
N GLY A 56 2.36 7.00 8.59
CA GLY A 56 3.77 6.92 8.94
C GLY A 56 4.19 5.82 9.91
N ARG A 57 3.39 4.77 10.12
CA ARG A 57 3.73 3.68 11.06
C ARG A 57 4.99 2.90 10.65
N HIS A 58 5.19 2.64 9.37
CA HIS A 58 6.43 1.99 8.88
C HIS A 58 7.63 2.92 8.97
N LEU A 59 7.45 4.23 8.72
CA LEU A 59 8.53 5.21 8.92
C LEU A 59 9.05 5.18 10.35
N GLU A 60 8.15 5.13 11.34
CA GLU A 60 8.52 5.02 12.75
C GLU A 60 9.24 3.71 13.04
N ALA A 61 8.73 2.59 12.52
CA ALA A 61 9.36 1.28 12.66
C ALA A 61 10.78 1.24 12.05
N PHE A 62 11.01 1.89 10.91
CA PHE A 62 12.35 2.04 10.32
C PHE A 62 13.24 2.97 11.15
N ALA A 63 12.70 4.08 11.66
CA ALA A 63 13.45 5.01 12.51
C ALA A 63 13.94 4.34 13.80
N CYS A 64 13.13 3.48 14.44
CA CYS A 64 13.52 2.67 15.60
C CYS A 64 14.71 1.73 15.30
N ARG A 65 14.94 1.42 14.04
CA ARG A 65 16.09 0.62 13.54
C ARG A 65 17.26 1.46 13.03
N ASN A 66 17.23 2.77 13.26
CA ASN A 66 18.19 3.74 12.71
C ASN A 66 18.26 3.76 11.18
N ILE A 67 17.19 3.35 10.50
CA ILE A 67 17.05 3.42 9.05
C ILE A 67 16.35 4.73 8.69
N LYS A 68 17.00 5.54 7.85
CA LYS A 68 16.47 6.82 7.39
C LYS A 68 15.50 6.59 6.24
N ALA A 69 14.22 6.88 6.44
CA ALA A 69 13.18 6.75 5.44
C ALA A 69 12.53 8.11 5.14
N THR A 70 12.20 8.32 3.87
CA THR A 70 11.37 9.42 3.40
C THR A 70 9.99 8.88 3.06
N GLY A 71 8.95 9.46 3.63
CA GLY A 71 7.56 9.07 3.36
C GLY A 71 6.93 9.94 2.28
N VAL A 72 6.21 9.30 1.38
CA VAL A 72 5.37 9.98 0.39
C VAL A 72 3.95 9.48 0.48
N ASP A 73 2.98 10.40 0.53
CA ASP A 73 1.56 10.08 0.43
C ASP A 73 0.79 11.21 -0.25
N LEU A 74 -0.35 10.92 -0.83
CA LEU A 74 -1.23 11.93 -1.44
C LEU A 74 -2.15 12.58 -0.39
N SER A 75 -2.50 11.85 0.66
CA SER A 75 -3.44 12.27 1.69
C SER A 75 -2.80 13.23 2.68
N LEU A 76 -3.26 14.48 2.68
CA LEU A 76 -2.84 15.46 3.67
C LEU A 76 -3.24 15.06 5.11
N PRO A 77 -4.47 14.60 5.39
CA PRO A 77 -4.84 14.19 6.76
C PRO A 77 -3.98 13.06 7.33
N LEU A 78 -3.58 12.10 6.49
CA LEU A 78 -2.69 11.03 6.95
C LEU A 78 -1.27 11.55 7.19
N LEU A 79 -0.74 12.42 6.32
CA LEU A 79 0.57 13.04 6.52
C LEU A 79 0.62 13.95 7.75
N GLU A 80 -0.45 14.66 8.06
CA GLU A 80 -0.54 15.45 9.30
C GLU A 80 -0.46 14.54 10.54
N THR A 81 -1.09 13.37 10.49
CA THR A 81 -0.93 12.36 11.55
C THR A 81 0.52 11.83 11.58
N ALA A 82 1.12 11.54 10.42
CA ALA A 82 2.49 11.05 10.34
C ALA A 82 3.53 12.05 10.89
N LEU A 83 3.28 13.36 10.76
CA LEU A 83 4.13 14.41 11.33
C LEU A 83 4.30 14.26 12.85
N SER A 84 3.28 13.80 13.57
CA SER A 84 3.34 13.60 15.00
C SER A 84 4.33 12.51 15.43
N ARG A 85 4.63 11.56 14.53
CA ARG A 85 5.59 10.45 14.78
C ARG A 85 7.05 10.90 14.67
N LYS A 86 7.33 12.03 14.01
CA LYS A 86 8.69 12.59 13.84
C LYS A 86 9.71 11.58 13.27
N ALA A 87 9.25 10.65 12.47
CA ALA A 87 10.03 9.50 12.02
C ALA A 87 10.87 9.74 10.75
N GLY A 88 10.74 10.90 10.12
CA GLY A 88 11.50 11.25 8.91
C GLY A 88 10.84 12.34 8.07
N PRO A 89 11.46 12.72 6.95
CA PRO A 89 10.87 13.65 5.98
C PRO A 89 9.57 13.11 5.40
N LEU A 90 8.58 13.99 5.22
CA LEU A 90 7.27 13.68 4.64
C LEU A 90 7.02 14.60 3.45
N ILE A 91 6.57 14.03 2.35
CA ILE A 91 6.29 14.75 1.11
C ILE A 91 4.89 14.39 0.63
N ARG A 92 4.07 15.41 0.36
CA ARG A 92 2.79 15.22 -0.27
C ARG A 92 2.96 15.14 -1.78
N ALA A 93 2.75 13.97 -2.38
CA ALA A 93 2.85 13.80 -3.83
C ALA A 93 1.96 12.65 -4.33
N ASP A 94 1.67 12.69 -5.62
CA ASP A 94 1.02 11.61 -6.34
C ASP A 94 2.09 10.60 -6.81
N MET A 95 1.89 9.31 -6.55
CA MET A 95 2.83 8.27 -6.93
C MET A 95 3.05 8.14 -8.44
N ARG A 96 2.15 8.72 -9.26
CA ARG A 96 2.29 8.78 -10.73
C ARG A 96 3.28 9.86 -11.18
N LYS A 97 3.69 10.77 -10.27
CA LYS A 97 4.62 11.87 -10.53
C LYS A 97 5.36 12.27 -9.26
N LEU A 98 6.44 11.57 -8.97
CA LEU A 98 7.22 11.78 -7.75
C LEU A 98 8.19 12.96 -7.89
N PRO A 99 8.30 13.86 -6.89
CA PRO A 99 9.16 15.03 -6.94
C PRO A 99 10.61 14.72 -6.57
N PHE A 100 11.15 13.63 -7.09
CA PHE A 100 12.52 13.19 -6.84
C PHE A 100 13.30 13.06 -8.13
N ALA A 101 14.61 13.18 -8.04
CA ALA A 101 15.53 12.89 -9.14
C ALA A 101 15.54 11.39 -9.46
N ASP A 102 15.95 11.06 -10.68
CA ASP A 102 16.17 9.68 -11.09
C ASP A 102 17.27 9.06 -10.21
N GLY A 103 17.04 7.82 -9.75
CA GLY A 103 17.98 7.09 -8.91
C GLY A 103 18.24 7.71 -7.54
N GLY A 104 17.32 8.50 -7.00
CA GLY A 104 17.47 9.18 -5.72
C GLY A 104 17.46 8.24 -4.49
N PHE A 105 16.96 7.02 -4.64
CA PHE A 105 16.81 6.06 -3.55
C PHE A 105 17.55 4.75 -3.82
N THR A 106 18.04 4.15 -2.73
CA THR A 106 18.67 2.83 -2.76
C THR A 106 17.69 1.72 -2.44
N VAL A 107 16.62 2.06 -1.73
CA VAL A 107 15.54 1.14 -1.35
C VAL A 107 14.20 1.82 -1.55
N LEU A 108 13.22 1.07 -2.06
CA LEU A 108 11.83 1.47 -2.15
C LEU A 108 10.96 0.40 -1.50
N VAL A 109 10.06 0.80 -0.61
CA VAL A 109 9.02 -0.07 -0.06
C VAL A 109 7.65 0.49 -0.39
N ASN A 110 6.70 -0.39 -0.68
CA ASN A 110 5.31 -0.05 -0.89
C ASN A 110 4.45 -1.12 -0.22
N PHE A 111 3.86 -0.78 0.91
CA PHE A 111 3.05 -1.68 1.71
C PHE A 111 1.54 -1.52 1.44
N PHE A 112 0.78 -2.56 1.73
CA PHE A 112 -0.69 -2.55 1.76
C PHE A 112 -1.41 -2.21 0.45
N THR A 113 -0.96 -2.78 -0.66
CA THR A 113 -1.71 -2.72 -1.93
C THR A 113 -2.04 -1.28 -2.34
N SER A 114 -1.02 -0.49 -2.60
CA SER A 114 -1.21 0.87 -3.14
C SER A 114 -1.21 0.90 -4.68
N LEU A 115 -0.77 -0.17 -5.34
CA LEU A 115 -0.91 -0.34 -6.79
C LEU A 115 -2.32 -0.80 -7.15
N GLY A 116 -2.82 -0.36 -8.32
CA GLY A 116 -4.14 -0.73 -8.81
C GLY A 116 -5.26 0.25 -8.43
N TYR A 117 -4.95 1.37 -7.79
CA TYR A 117 -5.97 2.34 -7.37
C TYR A 117 -6.55 3.16 -8.50
N PHE A 118 -5.76 3.38 -9.57
CA PHE A 118 -6.18 4.23 -10.67
C PHE A 118 -7.15 3.51 -11.61
N GLU A 119 -8.04 4.29 -12.25
CA GLU A 119 -9.07 3.74 -13.12
C GLU A 119 -8.45 3.18 -14.40
N SER A 120 -7.52 3.91 -15.02
CA SER A 120 -6.87 3.47 -16.25
C SER A 120 -5.59 2.68 -15.98
N GLU A 121 -5.30 1.74 -16.86
CA GLU A 121 -4.08 0.95 -16.80
C GLU A 121 -2.84 1.83 -17.04
N GLU A 122 -2.93 2.85 -17.93
CA GLU A 122 -1.84 3.79 -18.15
C GLU A 122 -1.43 4.51 -16.86
N GLU A 123 -2.40 4.87 -16.02
CA GLU A 123 -2.11 5.52 -14.74
C GLU A 123 -1.45 4.57 -13.73
N ASN A 124 -1.88 3.30 -13.67
CA ASN A 124 -1.24 2.29 -12.86
C ASN A 124 0.20 2.03 -13.33
N LEU A 125 0.42 1.94 -14.65
CA LEU A 125 1.74 1.79 -15.25
C LEU A 125 2.63 3.03 -15.02
N ALA A 126 2.06 4.25 -15.00
CA ALA A 126 2.79 5.47 -14.68
C ALA A 126 3.37 5.44 -13.25
N ALA A 127 2.60 4.92 -12.28
CA ALA A 127 3.08 4.73 -10.92
C ALA A 127 4.28 3.76 -10.87
N ILE A 128 4.20 2.63 -11.55
CA ILE A 128 5.30 1.65 -11.62
C ILE A 128 6.53 2.26 -12.31
N LYS A 129 6.34 3.06 -13.37
CA LYS A 129 7.43 3.77 -14.04
C LYS A 129 8.14 4.74 -13.11
N GLU A 130 7.40 5.46 -12.27
CA GLU A 130 7.98 6.36 -11.28
C GLU A 130 8.72 5.60 -10.18
N MET A 131 8.20 4.44 -9.72
CA MET A 131 8.92 3.58 -8.78
C MET A 131 10.29 3.17 -9.34
N ALA A 132 10.34 2.71 -10.59
CA ALA A 132 11.58 2.36 -11.26
C ALA A 132 12.51 3.58 -11.43
N ARG A 133 11.98 4.72 -11.86
CA ARG A 133 12.78 5.93 -12.11
C ARG A 133 13.49 6.45 -10.86
N VAL A 134 12.79 6.48 -9.72
CA VAL A 134 13.36 7.01 -8.48
C VAL A 134 14.32 6.05 -7.78
N LEU A 135 14.25 4.77 -8.11
CA LEU A 135 15.13 3.73 -7.59
C LEU A 135 16.40 3.67 -8.45
N ARG A 136 17.58 3.75 -7.84
CA ARG A 136 18.84 3.68 -8.58
C ARG A 136 19.06 2.29 -9.21
N PRO A 137 19.88 2.16 -10.24
CA PRO A 137 20.39 0.84 -10.67
C PRO A 137 21.05 0.11 -9.49
N GLY A 138 20.73 -1.16 -9.32
CA GLY A 138 21.13 -1.96 -8.15
C GLY A 138 20.37 -1.62 -6.86
N GLY A 139 19.42 -0.70 -6.90
CA GLY A 139 18.51 -0.44 -5.78
C GLY A 139 17.52 -1.58 -5.59
N ARG A 140 17.05 -1.77 -4.36
CA ARG A 140 16.19 -2.91 -3.96
C ARG A 140 14.78 -2.44 -3.66
N PHE A 141 13.79 -3.31 -3.88
CA PHE A 141 12.40 -2.95 -3.63
C PHE A 141 11.61 -4.06 -2.94
N LEU A 142 10.58 -3.64 -2.22
CA LEU A 142 9.49 -4.47 -1.73
C LEU A 142 8.16 -3.87 -2.18
N ILE A 143 7.32 -4.68 -2.83
CA ILE A 143 5.95 -4.35 -3.18
C ILE A 143 5.03 -5.39 -2.54
N ASP A 144 4.14 -4.94 -1.67
CA ASP A 144 3.19 -5.79 -0.95
C ASP A 144 1.77 -5.58 -1.46
N LEU A 145 1.19 -6.63 -2.00
CA LEU A 145 -0.14 -6.65 -2.60
C LEU A 145 -1.06 -7.68 -1.93
N ILE A 146 -2.35 -7.47 -2.09
CA ILE A 146 -3.34 -8.51 -1.78
C ILE A 146 -3.10 -9.71 -2.71
N ASN A 147 -3.23 -10.92 -2.15
CA ASN A 147 -3.18 -12.14 -2.98
C ASN A 147 -4.35 -12.12 -3.99
N PRO A 148 -4.09 -12.21 -5.30
CA PRO A 148 -5.13 -12.17 -6.33
C PRO A 148 -6.17 -13.29 -6.17
N ILE A 149 -5.78 -14.46 -5.69
CA ILE A 149 -6.68 -15.60 -5.48
C ILE A 149 -7.63 -15.32 -4.31
N ASP A 150 -7.09 -14.80 -3.18
CA ASP A 150 -7.91 -14.41 -2.04
C ASP A 150 -8.80 -13.21 -2.35
N ALA A 151 -8.28 -12.28 -3.16
CA ALA A 151 -9.03 -11.11 -3.60
C ALA A 151 -10.31 -11.48 -4.36
N ALA A 152 -10.26 -12.52 -5.19
CA ALA A 152 -11.40 -13.02 -5.96
C ALA A 152 -12.38 -13.87 -5.13
N SER A 153 -11.99 -14.28 -3.92
CA SER A 153 -12.85 -15.08 -3.06
C SER A 153 -14.03 -14.26 -2.53
N PRO A 154 -15.26 -14.85 -2.49
CA PRO A 154 -16.40 -14.17 -1.90
C PRO A 154 -16.16 -13.87 -0.42
N VAL A 155 -16.36 -12.61 -0.03
CA VAL A 155 -16.30 -12.22 1.39
C VAL A 155 -17.71 -11.85 1.85
N PRO A 156 -18.22 -12.47 2.91
CA PRO A 156 -19.50 -12.11 3.48
C PRO A 156 -19.53 -10.63 3.89
N ARG A 157 -20.73 -10.04 3.90
CA ARG A 157 -20.93 -8.77 4.56
C ARG A 157 -20.48 -8.89 6.01
N SER A 158 -19.68 -7.95 6.45
CA SER A 158 -19.23 -7.87 7.83
C SER A 158 -19.84 -6.67 8.55
N LEU A 159 -20.05 -6.84 9.84
CA LEU A 159 -20.40 -5.78 10.77
C LEU A 159 -19.44 -5.86 11.95
N ARG A 160 -18.80 -4.76 12.28
CA ARG A 160 -17.96 -4.65 13.46
C ARG A 160 -18.16 -3.30 14.15
N GLU A 161 -17.80 -3.27 15.41
CA GLU A 161 -17.77 -2.06 16.21
C GLU A 161 -16.31 -1.65 16.49
N GLU A 162 -16.04 -0.35 16.38
CA GLU A 162 -14.75 0.25 16.72
C GLU A 162 -15.00 1.50 17.57
N GLY A 163 -14.86 1.36 18.88
CA GLY A 163 -15.24 2.39 19.84
C GLY A 163 -16.74 2.75 19.71
N ARG A 164 -17.04 3.99 19.33
CA ARG A 164 -18.42 4.45 19.09
C ARG A 164 -18.89 4.28 17.66
N PHE A 165 -18.10 3.65 16.81
CA PHE A 165 -18.43 3.50 15.39
C PHE A 165 -18.91 2.09 15.08
N GLU A 166 -20.03 1.99 14.35
CA GLU A 166 -20.49 0.77 13.70
C GLU A 166 -20.03 0.81 12.24
N ILE A 167 -19.31 -0.22 11.81
CA ILE A 167 -18.70 -0.31 10.48
C ILE A 167 -19.31 -1.50 9.76
N ARG A 168 -19.98 -1.24 8.65
CA ARG A 168 -20.53 -2.27 7.74
C ARG A 168 -19.69 -2.29 6.48
N GLU A 169 -19.21 -3.47 6.09
CA GLU A 169 -18.43 -3.66 4.89
C GLU A 169 -19.07 -4.70 3.98
N GLU A 170 -19.05 -4.40 2.69
CA GLU A 170 -19.40 -5.32 1.62
C GLU A 170 -18.28 -5.29 0.60
N ARG A 171 -17.69 -6.47 0.31
CA ARG A 171 -16.60 -6.63 -0.66
C ARG A 171 -17.02 -7.62 -1.74
N TRP A 172 -16.70 -7.32 -3.00
CA TRP A 172 -16.91 -8.23 -4.12
C TRP A 172 -15.80 -8.07 -5.15
N PHE A 173 -15.59 -9.09 -5.95
CA PHE A 173 -14.74 -9.06 -7.11
C PHE A 173 -15.58 -8.80 -8.37
N ASP A 174 -15.09 -7.95 -9.23
CA ASP A 174 -15.69 -7.59 -10.51
C ASP A 174 -14.82 -8.21 -11.61
N ASP A 175 -15.29 -9.31 -12.21
CA ASP A 175 -14.56 -10.10 -13.19
C ASP A 175 -14.37 -9.35 -14.52
N GLU A 176 -15.24 -8.40 -14.86
CA GLU A 176 -15.13 -7.63 -16.10
C GLU A 176 -13.99 -6.63 -16.03
N THR A 177 -13.79 -6.02 -14.86
CA THR A 177 -12.76 -5.00 -14.64
C THR A 177 -11.55 -5.54 -13.90
N LEU A 178 -11.57 -6.79 -13.44
CA LEU A 178 -10.56 -7.43 -12.58
C LEU A 178 -10.24 -6.59 -11.34
N ARG A 179 -11.28 -6.07 -10.69
CA ARG A 179 -11.14 -5.18 -9.54
C ARG A 179 -11.84 -5.74 -8.32
N VAL A 180 -11.18 -5.65 -7.17
CA VAL A 180 -11.87 -5.76 -5.89
C VAL A 180 -12.55 -4.44 -5.62
N LYS A 181 -13.85 -4.52 -5.39
CA LYS A 181 -14.67 -3.38 -4.99
C LYS A 181 -15.15 -3.56 -3.56
N LYS A 182 -15.14 -2.48 -2.79
CA LYS A 182 -15.61 -2.47 -1.41
C LYS A 182 -16.53 -1.27 -1.19
N ARG A 183 -17.61 -1.50 -0.45
CA ARG A 183 -18.45 -0.47 0.12
C ARG A 183 -18.33 -0.52 1.62
N ILE A 184 -18.12 0.63 2.25
CA ILE A 184 -18.01 0.76 3.70
C ILE A 184 -19.04 1.81 4.13
N GLU A 185 -19.84 1.48 5.13
CA GLU A 185 -20.74 2.40 5.82
C GLU A 185 -20.24 2.55 7.26
N LEU A 186 -19.98 3.78 7.65
CA LEU A 186 -19.55 4.17 8.99
C LEU A 186 -20.67 4.93 9.67
N LEU A 187 -21.18 4.42 10.79
CA LEU A 187 -22.15 5.09 11.64
C LEU A 187 -21.47 5.49 12.96
N ASP A 188 -21.44 6.77 13.26
CA ASP A 188 -21.14 7.27 14.60
C ASP A 188 -22.38 7.12 15.48
N THR A 189 -22.37 6.16 16.40
CA THR A 189 -23.54 5.86 17.27
C THR A 189 -23.81 6.96 18.31
N GLY A 190 -22.82 7.81 18.58
CA GLY A 190 -22.97 8.94 19.51
C GLY A 190 -23.68 10.14 18.88
N SER A 191 -23.35 10.47 17.62
CA SER A 191 -23.96 11.60 16.89
C SER A 191 -25.09 11.18 15.95
N GLY A 192 -25.15 9.90 15.55
CA GLY A 192 -26.06 9.40 14.51
C GLY A 192 -25.59 9.72 13.08
N GLU A 193 -24.40 10.33 12.91
CA GLU A 193 -23.85 10.66 11.61
C GLU A 193 -23.47 9.39 10.83
N ARG A 194 -23.81 9.40 9.52
CA ARG A 194 -23.47 8.31 8.59
C ARG A 194 -22.55 8.81 7.49
N ARG A 195 -21.46 8.09 7.26
CA ARG A 195 -20.50 8.32 6.17
C ARG A 195 -20.35 7.05 5.34
N SER A 196 -20.09 7.19 4.05
CA SER A 196 -19.98 6.06 3.13
C SER A 196 -18.71 6.20 2.31
N TYR A 197 -17.95 5.11 2.20
CA TYR A 197 -16.71 5.02 1.45
C TYR A 197 -16.79 3.91 0.42
N ARG A 198 -16.01 4.04 -0.63
CA ARG A 198 -15.86 3.02 -1.68
C ARG A 198 -14.40 2.82 -1.99
N GLU A 199 -14.07 1.59 -2.31
CA GLU A 199 -12.76 1.22 -2.85
C GLU A 199 -12.95 0.48 -4.17
N SER A 200 -11.98 0.65 -5.06
CA SER A 200 -11.93 -0.05 -6.34
C SER A 200 -10.46 -0.26 -6.70
N VAL A 201 -9.96 -1.47 -6.50
CA VAL A 201 -8.53 -1.80 -6.65
C VAL A 201 -8.37 -2.84 -7.74
N ARG A 202 -7.59 -2.53 -8.80
CA ARG A 202 -7.19 -3.47 -9.84
C ARG A 202 -6.30 -4.55 -9.22
N ILE A 203 -6.63 -5.79 -9.45
CA ILE A 203 -5.89 -6.94 -8.93
C ILE A 203 -5.06 -7.54 -10.05
N TYR A 204 -3.77 -7.64 -9.82
CA TYR A 204 -2.80 -8.20 -10.76
C TYR A 204 -2.47 -9.64 -10.36
N GLY A 205 -2.49 -10.55 -11.35
CA GLY A 205 -1.91 -11.88 -11.19
C GLY A 205 -0.38 -11.83 -11.14
N GLU A 206 0.25 -12.89 -10.64
CA GLU A 206 1.71 -13.00 -10.54
C GLU A 206 2.38 -12.79 -11.91
N ASP A 207 2.05 -13.60 -12.91
CA ASP A 207 2.65 -13.53 -14.26
C ASP A 207 2.44 -12.17 -14.92
N GLU A 208 1.23 -11.61 -14.76
CA GLU A 208 0.90 -10.28 -15.29
C GLU A 208 1.81 -9.21 -14.66
N LEU A 209 1.95 -9.22 -13.34
CA LEU A 209 2.76 -8.23 -12.63
C LEU A 209 4.26 -8.36 -12.97
N LEU A 210 4.77 -9.60 -13.05
CA LEU A 210 6.14 -9.85 -13.48
C LEU A 210 6.40 -9.33 -14.90
N SER A 211 5.44 -9.53 -15.83
CA SER A 211 5.52 -9.02 -17.20
C SER A 211 5.49 -7.49 -17.29
N ILE A 212 4.87 -6.81 -16.32
CA ILE A 212 4.82 -5.36 -16.21
C ILE A 212 6.10 -4.79 -15.60
N LEU A 213 6.64 -5.42 -14.57
CA LEU A 213 7.81 -4.94 -13.82
C LEU A 213 9.12 -5.11 -14.60
N ALA A 214 9.35 -6.28 -15.20
CA ALA A 214 10.62 -6.63 -15.86
C ALA A 214 11.04 -5.64 -16.97
N PRO A 215 10.17 -5.20 -17.90
CA PRO A 215 10.55 -4.24 -18.95
C PRO A 215 10.91 -2.84 -18.40
N ARG A 216 10.61 -2.58 -17.12
CA ARG A 216 10.93 -1.33 -16.42
C ARG A 216 12.16 -1.43 -15.53
N GLY A 217 12.91 -2.54 -15.66
CA GLY A 217 14.11 -2.78 -14.89
C GLY A 217 13.84 -3.30 -13.47
N LEU A 218 12.58 -3.49 -13.06
CA LEU A 218 12.25 -4.04 -11.74
C LEU A 218 12.21 -5.56 -11.80
N LYS A 219 13.35 -6.19 -11.52
CA LYS A 219 13.47 -7.66 -11.52
C LYS A 219 13.06 -8.20 -10.15
N VAL A 220 12.08 -9.09 -10.13
CA VAL A 220 11.65 -9.80 -8.92
C VAL A 220 12.57 -11.02 -8.72
N ASP A 221 13.18 -11.12 -7.56
CA ASP A 221 14.06 -12.22 -7.18
C ASP A 221 13.38 -13.18 -6.18
N GLU A 222 12.41 -12.66 -5.39
CA GLU A 222 11.67 -13.44 -4.41
C GLU A 222 10.19 -13.09 -4.41
N LEU A 223 9.36 -14.11 -4.18
CA LEU A 223 7.92 -13.97 -3.96
C LEU A 223 7.54 -14.63 -2.64
N ARG A 224 6.91 -13.87 -1.73
CA ARG A 224 6.52 -14.32 -0.40
C ARG A 224 5.02 -14.18 -0.18
N GLY A 225 4.48 -15.11 0.63
CA GLY A 225 3.04 -15.16 0.91
C GLY A 225 2.62 -14.36 2.14
N ASP A 226 3.57 -14.04 2.99
CA ASP A 226 3.36 -13.26 4.22
C ASP A 226 4.66 -12.64 4.73
N PHE A 227 4.57 -11.86 5.81
CA PHE A 227 5.70 -11.22 6.46
C PHE A 227 6.46 -12.12 7.46
N THR A 228 6.13 -13.42 7.53
CA THR A 228 6.98 -14.42 8.20
C THR A 228 7.99 -15.06 7.25
N GLY A 229 7.86 -14.77 5.94
CA GLY A 229 8.73 -15.26 4.89
C GLY A 229 8.27 -16.57 4.24
N ALA A 230 7.03 -17.00 4.49
CA ALA A 230 6.47 -18.17 3.81
C ALA A 230 6.45 -17.97 2.29
N PRO A 231 6.68 -19.02 1.49
CA PRO A 231 6.56 -18.94 0.03
C PRO A 231 5.14 -18.51 -0.39
N PHE A 232 5.04 -17.74 -1.46
CA PHE A 232 3.75 -17.39 -2.05
C PHE A 232 3.07 -18.63 -2.64
N GLN A 233 1.78 -18.79 -2.35
CA GLN A 233 0.93 -19.87 -2.87
C GLN A 233 -0.55 -19.48 -2.80
N ALA A 234 -1.41 -20.29 -3.41
CA ALA A 234 -2.85 -20.15 -3.23
C ALA A 234 -3.20 -20.21 -1.73
N GLY A 235 -3.97 -19.24 -1.25
CA GLY A 235 -4.33 -19.12 0.18
C GLY A 235 -3.31 -18.36 1.04
N SER A 236 -2.20 -17.88 0.47
CA SER A 236 -1.35 -16.90 1.16
C SER A 236 -2.12 -15.62 1.43
N PRO A 237 -1.96 -14.96 2.59
CA PRO A 237 -2.66 -13.72 2.89
C PRO A 237 -2.21 -12.55 2.01
N ARG A 238 -0.98 -12.59 1.51
CA ARG A 238 -0.38 -11.53 0.71
C ARG A 238 0.36 -12.08 -0.52
N MET A 239 0.68 -11.19 -1.43
CA MET A 239 1.67 -11.38 -2.50
C MET A 239 2.74 -10.30 -2.34
N ILE A 240 3.90 -10.68 -1.82
CA ILE A 240 5.00 -9.77 -1.50
C ILE A 240 6.14 -10.04 -2.48
N LEU A 241 6.42 -9.04 -3.32
CA LEU A 241 7.49 -9.08 -4.32
C LEU A 241 8.72 -8.37 -3.77
N LEU A 242 9.85 -9.05 -3.79
CA LEU A 242 11.15 -8.49 -3.44
C LEU A 242 12.09 -8.63 -4.64
N GLY A 243 12.90 -7.61 -4.87
CA GLY A 243 13.80 -7.64 -6.03
C GLY A 243 14.71 -6.42 -6.11
N ALA A 244 15.33 -6.26 -7.28
CA ALA A 244 16.28 -5.19 -7.56
C ALA A 244 15.97 -4.50 -8.89
N HIS A 245 16.40 -3.24 -8.99
CA HIS A 245 16.41 -2.48 -10.23
C HIS A 245 17.68 -2.79 -11.01
N SER A 246 17.52 -3.28 -12.23
CA SER A 246 18.64 -3.64 -13.14
C SER A 246 19.26 -2.44 -13.82
#